data_7898b407fb8484fdfea3e7f0532bd611
#
_entry.id   7898b407fb8484fdfea3e7f0532bd611
#
_cell.length_a   1.000
_cell.length_b   1.000
_cell.length_c   1.000
_cell.angle_alpha   90.00
_cell.angle_beta   90.00
_cell.angle_gamma   90.00
#
_symmetry.space_group_name_H-M   'P 1'
#
loop_
_entity.id
_entity.type
_entity.pdbx_description
1 polymer ?
#
loop_
_entity_poly.entity_id
_entity_poly.type
_entity_poly.pdbx_seq_one_letter_code
_entity_poly.pdbx_strand_id
1 'polypeptide(L)'
;MKKLFKYLFAVLLISLSGKAQTNDDSSYDYVKAFKTDFYSNTSNNVRSASGKPGAQYWQNKADYLIDVRLDTLSDIISGKEIITYTNNSPDELDFLWLQLDQNAFKNDSKGSAVIPIRGSRAGTGGEKLDGGFKISAVQLISGKGSKKSVSNADYEVYGTRMKINLPKTLRANGGEIKIKIDFSFLSPYYGSDRMGIVETKNGKIYSIAQFHPRMCVYDDLNGWNTLPYIGQGEFYLEYGDFNINITAPSDHIVLCSGELLNPLETYTLDQLNRWAQADASDSTVMIRTPEEINDPSSRPDGKKTITWRYRMENTRDIAWASSSAFIVDAARINLPSGKSSRAISAYPIESYGNNAWERSTEYTKASVEHYSERWYEYPYSTAINIASSVAGIEYPAVSFCSYKSRGGRLWGVTDHEFGHNWFPMIVGSNERLYGWMDEGF
;
A
#
# COMPACT_ATOMS: atom_id res chain seq x y z
N MET A 1 4.64 63.85 44.57
CA MET A 1 3.89 62.98 43.65
C MET A 1 4.74 62.23 42.64
N LYS A 2 5.68 62.81 41.90
CA LYS A 2 6.49 62.09 40.88
C LYS A 2 7.44 61.01 41.39
N LYS A 3 7.91 61.06 42.64
CA LYS A 3 8.75 60.00 43.23
C LYS A 3 7.92 58.80 43.72
N LEU A 4 6.73 59.04 44.23
CA LEU A 4 5.83 57.95 44.67
C LEU A 4 5.37 57.08 43.49
N PHE A 5 5.16 57.69 42.30
CA PHE A 5 4.77 56.95 41.12
C PHE A 5 5.87 56.03 40.54
N LYS A 6 7.14 56.42 40.70
CA LYS A 6 8.28 55.58 40.30
C LYS A 6 8.44 54.32 41.17
N TYR A 7 8.15 54.43 42.42
CA TYR A 7 8.22 53.25 43.33
C TYR A 7 7.00 52.34 43.15
N LEU A 8 5.83 52.89 42.88
CA LEU A 8 4.66 52.08 42.54
C LEU A 8 4.84 51.29 41.26
N PHE A 9 5.48 51.89 40.23
CA PHE A 9 5.75 51.21 38.97
C PHE A 9 6.86 50.16 39.13
N ALA A 10 7.87 50.35 39.95
CA ALA A 10 8.91 49.39 40.28
C ALA A 10 8.35 48.19 41.07
N VAL A 11 7.43 48.43 42.02
CA VAL A 11 6.75 47.37 42.76
C VAL A 11 5.79 46.58 41.89
N LEU A 12 5.11 47.21 40.92
CA LEU A 12 4.25 46.54 39.96
C LEU A 12 5.05 45.67 38.96
N LEU A 13 6.26 46.11 38.56
CA LEU A 13 7.15 45.32 37.72
C LEU A 13 7.77 44.13 38.44
N ILE A 14 8.01 44.24 39.74
CA ILE A 14 8.51 43.12 40.55
C ILE A 14 7.40 42.10 40.85
N SER A 15 6.15 42.54 40.93
CA SER A 15 5.03 41.62 41.13
C SER A 15 4.59 40.90 39.84
N LEU A 16 4.99 41.39 38.65
CA LEU A 16 4.78 40.73 37.36
C LEU A 16 5.90 39.78 36.93
N SER A 17 7.07 39.86 37.58
CA SER A 17 8.18 38.93 37.37
C SER A 17 8.19 37.72 38.31
N GLY A 18 7.21 37.58 39.14
CA GLY A 18 7.16 36.53 40.14
C GLY A 18 6.08 35.51 39.90
N LYS A 19 6.21 34.74 38.87
CA LYS A 19 5.95 33.32 38.74
C LYS A 19 6.23 32.97 37.28
N ALA A 20 7.49 32.94 36.88
CA ALA A 20 7.87 31.90 35.95
C ALA A 20 7.35 30.61 36.60
N GLN A 21 6.42 29.98 35.97
CA GLN A 21 6.03 28.63 36.28
C GLN A 21 7.31 27.85 36.55
N THR A 22 7.52 27.47 37.78
CA THR A 22 8.41 26.35 38.06
C THR A 22 7.94 25.30 37.11
N ASN A 23 8.79 24.91 36.18
CA ASN A 23 8.61 23.64 35.49
C ASN A 23 8.33 22.64 36.61
N ASP A 24 7.08 22.27 36.82
CA ASP A 24 6.83 20.96 37.33
C ASP A 24 7.65 20.09 36.40
N ASP A 25 8.68 19.46 36.93
CA ASP A 25 9.35 18.39 36.28
C ASP A 25 8.26 17.43 35.87
N SER A 26 7.75 17.59 34.66
CA SER A 26 6.90 16.59 34.05
C SER A 26 7.84 15.42 33.81
N SER A 27 8.13 14.68 34.88
CA SER A 27 8.84 13.44 34.79
C SER A 27 7.91 12.52 34.00
N TYR A 28 8.09 12.47 32.68
CA TYR A 28 7.47 11.47 31.86
C TYR A 28 7.86 10.12 32.44
N ASP A 29 6.91 9.47 33.06
CA ASP A 29 7.06 8.12 33.58
C ASP A 29 6.41 7.16 32.58
N TYR A 30 7.25 6.55 31.75
CA TYR A 30 6.77 5.60 30.74
C TYR A 30 6.07 4.39 31.38
N VAL A 31 6.43 4.00 32.60
CA VAL A 31 5.75 2.90 33.32
C VAL A 31 4.33 3.32 33.70
N LYS A 32 4.11 4.57 34.12
CA LYS A 32 2.76 5.10 34.37
C LYS A 32 1.97 5.29 33.07
N ALA A 33 2.62 5.78 32.01
CA ALA A 33 1.98 6.01 30.72
C ALA A 33 1.48 4.72 30.05
N PHE A 34 2.14 3.60 30.31
CA PHE A 34 1.79 2.29 29.74
C PHE A 34 1.30 1.27 30.76
N LYS A 35 0.85 1.74 31.95
CA LYS A 35 0.19 0.86 32.91
C LYS A 35 -1.15 0.38 32.35
N THR A 36 -1.54 -0.83 32.73
CA THR A 36 -2.83 -1.44 32.33
C THR A 36 -4.06 -0.65 32.80
N ASP A 37 -3.94 0.15 33.84
CA ASP A 37 -4.98 1.06 34.33
C ASP A 37 -5.20 2.29 33.42
N PHE A 38 -4.28 2.58 32.51
CA PHE A 38 -4.48 3.56 31.44
C PHE A 38 -5.47 3.07 30.39
N TYR A 39 -5.59 1.76 30.20
CA TYR A 39 -6.54 1.16 29.30
C TYR A 39 -7.86 0.92 30.03
N SER A 40 -8.88 1.73 29.73
CA SER A 40 -10.22 1.65 30.33
C SER A 40 -11.02 0.40 29.92
N ASN A 41 -10.46 -0.49 29.10
CA ASN A 41 -11.14 -1.64 28.59
C ASN A 41 -11.08 -2.80 29.59
N THR A 42 -12.26 -3.28 29.97
CA THR A 42 -12.40 -4.56 30.69
C THR A 42 -12.11 -5.71 29.74
N SER A 43 -11.36 -6.73 30.21
CA SER A 43 -11.17 -7.95 29.42
C SER A 43 -12.50 -8.66 29.13
N ASN A 44 -12.58 -9.25 27.95
CA ASN A 44 -13.69 -10.11 27.54
C ASN A 44 -13.16 -11.36 26.82
N ASN A 45 -14.03 -12.19 26.29
CA ASN A 45 -13.62 -13.40 25.56
C ASN A 45 -12.95 -13.10 24.20
N VAL A 46 -13.13 -11.90 23.66
CA VAL A 46 -12.52 -11.46 22.39
C VAL A 46 -11.11 -10.90 22.62
N ARG A 47 -10.95 -10.04 23.65
CA ARG A 47 -9.66 -9.45 24.01
C ARG A 47 -9.44 -9.42 25.51
N SER A 48 -8.20 -9.67 25.92
CA SER A 48 -7.75 -9.38 27.27
C SER A 48 -7.64 -7.86 27.52
N ALA A 49 -7.54 -7.44 28.77
CA ALA A 49 -7.30 -6.02 29.12
C ALA A 49 -5.98 -5.48 28.55
N SER A 50 -5.00 -6.34 28.24
CA SER A 50 -3.73 -5.96 27.58
C SER A 50 -3.82 -5.99 26.04
N GLY A 51 -5.01 -6.19 25.45
CA GLY A 51 -5.22 -6.24 24.02
C GLY A 51 -4.94 -7.58 23.33
N LYS A 52 -4.44 -8.59 24.07
CA LYS A 52 -4.18 -9.92 23.48
C LYS A 52 -5.47 -10.56 22.99
N PRO A 53 -5.47 -11.20 21.79
CA PRO A 53 -6.61 -11.97 21.31
C PRO A 53 -7.04 -13.04 22.32
N GLY A 54 -8.36 -13.12 22.56
CA GLY A 54 -8.98 -14.14 23.40
C GLY A 54 -9.47 -15.35 22.60
N ALA A 55 -10.12 -16.29 23.28
CA ALA A 55 -10.61 -17.52 22.64
C ALA A 55 -11.71 -17.31 21.60
N GLN A 56 -12.42 -16.17 21.64
CA GLN A 56 -13.47 -15.80 20.70
C GLN A 56 -13.05 -14.64 19.77
N TYR A 57 -11.74 -14.38 19.66
CA TYR A 57 -11.22 -13.39 18.74
C TYR A 57 -11.49 -13.82 17.29
N TRP A 58 -11.88 -12.87 16.48
CA TRP A 58 -12.21 -13.06 15.08
C TRP A 58 -11.59 -11.98 14.20
N GLN A 59 -11.42 -12.31 12.93
CA GLN A 59 -11.09 -11.37 11.86
C GLN A 59 -11.95 -11.70 10.66
N ASN A 60 -12.48 -10.69 10.01
CA ASN A 60 -13.15 -10.85 8.74
C ASN A 60 -12.13 -11.10 7.62
N LYS A 61 -12.59 -11.52 6.46
CA LYS A 61 -11.73 -11.80 5.31
C LYS A 61 -12.30 -11.15 4.05
N ALA A 62 -11.44 -10.59 3.22
CA ALA A 62 -11.78 -10.04 1.92
C ALA A 62 -10.85 -10.63 0.84
N ASP A 63 -11.37 -11.55 0.03
CA ASP A 63 -10.65 -12.11 -1.11
C ASP A 63 -11.00 -11.34 -2.39
N TYR A 64 -10.00 -11.10 -3.24
CA TYR A 64 -10.13 -10.30 -4.45
C TYR A 64 -9.76 -11.09 -5.71
N LEU A 65 -10.61 -10.98 -6.71
CA LEU A 65 -10.31 -11.35 -8.10
C LEU A 65 -10.38 -10.08 -8.93
N ILE A 66 -9.25 -9.62 -9.46
CA ILE A 66 -9.12 -8.31 -10.11
C ILE A 66 -8.63 -8.50 -11.54
N ASP A 67 -9.32 -7.90 -12.51
CA ASP A 67 -8.86 -7.75 -13.87
C ASP A 67 -8.64 -6.27 -14.15
N VAL A 68 -7.42 -5.86 -14.50
CA VAL A 68 -7.09 -4.46 -14.83
C VAL A 68 -6.40 -4.37 -16.19
N ARG A 69 -6.61 -3.25 -16.85
CA ARG A 69 -5.98 -2.88 -18.11
C ARG A 69 -5.38 -1.49 -18.03
N LEU A 70 -4.15 -1.36 -18.45
CA LEU A 70 -3.45 -0.09 -18.67
C LEU A 70 -3.62 0.35 -20.13
N ASP A 71 -4.18 1.53 -20.32
CA ASP A 71 -4.15 2.25 -21.60
C ASP A 71 -3.08 3.35 -21.53
N THR A 72 -1.97 3.14 -22.22
CA THR A 72 -0.83 4.08 -22.21
C THR A 72 -1.01 5.28 -23.13
N LEU A 73 -2.08 5.32 -23.96
CA LEU A 73 -2.41 6.48 -24.78
C LEU A 73 -3.21 7.54 -24.00
N SER A 74 -4.10 7.07 -23.13
CA SER A 74 -4.94 7.91 -22.27
C SER A 74 -4.49 7.97 -20.83
N ASP A 75 -3.48 7.18 -20.44
CA ASP A 75 -3.01 6.98 -19.07
C ASP A 75 -4.12 6.53 -18.09
N ILE A 76 -5.14 5.84 -18.63
CA ILE A 76 -6.28 5.34 -17.86
C ILE A 76 -6.04 3.88 -17.46
N ILE A 77 -6.29 3.61 -16.18
CA ILE A 77 -6.46 2.25 -15.66
C ILE A 77 -7.96 1.96 -15.59
N SER A 78 -8.39 0.88 -16.22
CA SER A 78 -9.75 0.35 -16.12
C SER A 78 -9.72 -1.03 -15.49
N GLY A 79 -10.65 -1.31 -14.59
CA GLY A 79 -10.68 -2.55 -13.84
C GLY A 79 -12.06 -3.08 -13.57
N LYS A 80 -12.09 -4.38 -13.31
CA LYS A 80 -13.23 -5.12 -12.76
C LYS A 80 -12.73 -5.94 -11.62
N GLU A 81 -13.43 -5.91 -10.51
CA GLU A 81 -13.12 -6.77 -9.38
C GLU A 81 -14.33 -7.55 -8.88
N ILE A 82 -14.06 -8.70 -8.30
CA ILE A 82 -15.01 -9.46 -7.50
C ILE A 82 -14.40 -9.60 -6.11
N ILE A 83 -15.02 -8.97 -5.13
CA ILE A 83 -14.69 -9.09 -3.73
C ILE A 83 -15.54 -10.19 -3.13
N THR A 84 -14.94 -11.20 -2.51
CA THR A 84 -15.62 -12.18 -1.67
C THR A 84 -15.36 -11.79 -0.22
N TYR A 85 -16.38 -11.24 0.45
CA TYR A 85 -16.28 -10.84 1.86
C TYR A 85 -16.90 -11.88 2.75
N THR A 86 -16.14 -12.32 3.76
CA THR A 86 -16.56 -13.28 4.77
C THR A 86 -16.68 -12.59 6.13
N ASN A 87 -17.89 -12.55 6.67
CA ASN A 87 -18.19 -12.02 7.99
C ASN A 87 -17.99 -13.09 9.06
N ASN A 88 -16.82 -13.10 9.71
CA ASN A 88 -16.51 -13.99 10.82
C ASN A 88 -16.89 -13.40 12.18
N SER A 89 -17.37 -12.14 12.20
CA SER A 89 -17.82 -11.48 13.44
C SER A 89 -19.06 -12.15 14.02
N PRO A 90 -19.33 -11.95 15.30
CA PRO A 90 -20.58 -12.41 15.93
C PRO A 90 -21.80 -11.56 15.51
N ASP A 91 -21.60 -10.49 14.77
CA ASP A 91 -22.64 -9.55 14.39
C ASP A 91 -23.16 -9.83 12.99
N GLU A 92 -24.46 -9.65 12.81
CA GLU A 92 -25.08 -9.62 11.49
C GLU A 92 -24.89 -8.22 10.86
N LEU A 93 -24.60 -8.16 9.55
CA LEU A 93 -24.31 -6.91 8.86
C LEU A 93 -25.38 -6.59 7.81
N ASP A 94 -26.04 -5.43 7.95
CA ASP A 94 -27.05 -4.92 7.02
C ASP A 94 -26.46 -4.08 5.89
N PHE A 95 -25.22 -3.65 6.03
CA PHE A 95 -24.48 -2.87 5.04
C PHE A 95 -22.98 -3.16 5.13
N LEU A 96 -22.27 -2.80 4.06
CA LEU A 96 -20.82 -2.91 3.96
C LEU A 96 -20.21 -1.55 3.66
N TRP A 97 -18.95 -1.36 4.07
CA TRP A 97 -18.17 -0.18 3.73
C TRP A 97 -16.93 -0.54 2.93
N LEU A 98 -16.64 0.26 1.91
CA LEU A 98 -15.44 0.19 1.11
C LEU A 98 -14.69 1.52 1.14
N GLN A 99 -13.38 1.46 0.96
CA GLN A 99 -12.51 2.60 0.74
C GLN A 99 -12.39 2.87 -0.77
N LEU A 100 -12.43 4.14 -1.13
CA LEU A 100 -12.26 4.65 -2.49
C LEU A 100 -11.16 5.70 -2.48
N ASP A 101 -9.93 5.32 -2.17
CA ASP A 101 -8.84 6.26 -1.86
C ASP A 101 -8.49 7.16 -3.04
N GLN A 102 -8.65 6.70 -4.29
CA GLN A 102 -8.49 7.54 -5.47
C GLN A 102 -9.36 8.81 -5.45
N ASN A 103 -10.49 8.78 -4.74
CA ASN A 103 -11.36 9.94 -4.61
C ASN A 103 -10.74 11.07 -3.77
N ALA A 104 -9.63 10.83 -3.07
CA ALA A 104 -8.84 11.89 -2.43
C ALA A 104 -8.27 12.88 -3.45
N PHE A 105 -8.08 12.43 -4.70
CA PHE A 105 -7.51 13.23 -5.79
C PHE A 105 -8.55 13.97 -6.64
N LYS A 106 -9.83 13.94 -6.26
CA LYS A 106 -10.86 14.79 -6.86
C LYS A 106 -10.67 16.24 -6.43
N ASN A 107 -10.94 17.18 -7.35
CA ASN A 107 -10.78 18.62 -7.09
C ASN A 107 -11.59 19.13 -5.88
N ASP A 108 -12.74 18.52 -5.60
CA ASP A 108 -13.65 18.87 -4.50
C ASP A 108 -13.48 17.98 -3.25
N SER A 109 -12.43 17.15 -3.21
CA SER A 109 -12.21 16.24 -2.10
C SER A 109 -11.73 16.94 -0.83
N LYS A 110 -11.99 16.32 0.33
CA LYS A 110 -11.39 16.77 1.59
C LYS A 110 -9.87 16.64 1.56
N GLY A 111 -9.32 15.62 0.89
CA GLY A 111 -7.89 15.44 0.71
C GLY A 111 -7.26 16.62 -0.01
N SER A 112 -7.85 17.10 -1.11
CA SER A 112 -7.34 18.26 -1.85
C SER A 112 -7.40 19.57 -1.04
N ALA A 113 -8.29 19.66 -0.06
CA ALA A 113 -8.38 20.83 0.82
C ALA A 113 -7.36 20.81 1.97
N VAL A 114 -6.93 19.62 2.40
CA VAL A 114 -6.02 19.44 3.54
C VAL A 114 -4.55 19.39 3.09
N ILE A 115 -4.26 18.80 1.93
CA ILE A 115 -2.90 18.73 1.39
C ILE A 115 -2.57 20.10 0.78
N PRO A 116 -1.62 20.89 1.34
CA PRO A 116 -1.25 22.16 0.76
C PRO A 116 -0.73 21.93 -0.67
N ILE A 117 -1.10 22.81 -1.61
CA ILE A 117 -0.64 22.79 -3.01
C ILE A 117 0.91 22.75 -3.12
N ARG A 118 1.63 23.16 -2.07
CA ARG A 118 3.09 23.16 -1.95
C ARG A 118 3.65 21.99 -1.12
N GLY A 119 2.84 21.07 -0.64
CA GLY A 119 3.24 20.09 0.37
C GLY A 119 3.21 18.63 -0.07
N SER A 120 2.88 18.30 -1.31
CA SER A 120 3.07 16.95 -1.83
C SER A 120 4.57 16.64 -1.94
N ARG A 121 5.01 15.51 -1.39
CA ARG A 121 6.40 15.03 -1.54
C ARG A 121 6.81 14.86 -3.00
N ALA A 122 5.87 14.53 -3.87
CA ALA A 122 6.08 14.36 -5.31
C ALA A 122 6.04 15.68 -6.09
N GLY A 123 5.65 16.79 -5.47
CA GLY A 123 5.46 18.09 -6.12
C GLY A 123 4.30 18.08 -7.10
N THR A 124 3.42 19.06 -7.04
CA THR A 124 2.29 19.17 -8.00
C THR A 124 2.64 19.96 -9.24
N GLY A 125 3.84 20.56 -9.31
CA GLY A 125 4.18 21.51 -10.38
C GLY A 125 3.22 22.70 -10.52
N GLY A 126 2.25 22.84 -9.58
CA GLY A 126 1.16 23.81 -9.64
C GLY A 126 -0.06 23.32 -10.42
N GLU A 127 -0.02 22.13 -10.98
CA GLU A 127 -1.16 21.51 -11.68
C GLU A 127 -2.09 20.81 -10.69
N LYS A 128 -3.39 20.95 -10.91
CA LYS A 128 -4.41 20.23 -10.14
C LYS A 128 -4.74 18.94 -10.86
N LEU A 129 -4.57 17.82 -10.19
CA LEU A 129 -5.11 16.55 -10.62
C LEU A 129 -6.62 16.53 -10.33
N ASP A 130 -7.44 16.32 -11.36
CA ASP A 130 -8.85 15.95 -11.19
C ASP A 130 -8.99 14.44 -11.43
N GLY A 131 -8.60 13.70 -10.42
CA GLY A 131 -8.59 12.24 -10.41
C GLY A 131 -9.86 11.64 -9.82
N GLY A 132 -9.71 10.46 -9.23
CA GLY A 132 -10.76 9.73 -8.55
C GLY A 132 -11.38 8.63 -9.39
N PHE A 133 -12.03 7.70 -8.70
CA PHE A 133 -12.73 6.60 -9.36
C PHE A 133 -13.95 7.09 -10.15
N LYS A 134 -14.09 6.53 -11.37
CA LYS A 134 -15.34 6.47 -12.12
C LYS A 134 -15.90 5.05 -11.93
N ILE A 135 -16.87 4.90 -11.04
CA ILE A 135 -17.55 3.63 -10.77
C ILE A 135 -18.69 3.50 -11.78
N SER A 136 -18.62 2.48 -12.65
CA SER A 136 -19.63 2.26 -13.69
C SER A 136 -20.65 1.19 -13.32
N ALA A 137 -20.32 0.29 -12.39
CA ALA A 137 -21.26 -0.70 -11.87
C ALA A 137 -20.85 -1.15 -10.46
N VAL A 138 -21.84 -1.34 -9.59
CA VAL A 138 -21.72 -2.06 -8.31
C VAL A 138 -22.84 -3.09 -8.26
N GLN A 139 -22.47 -4.36 -8.15
CA GLN A 139 -23.41 -5.47 -8.26
C GLN A 139 -23.18 -6.49 -7.13
N LEU A 140 -24.26 -7.08 -6.64
CA LEU A 140 -24.21 -8.20 -5.71
C LEU A 140 -24.40 -9.52 -6.49
N ILE A 141 -23.54 -10.50 -6.18
CA ILE A 141 -23.62 -11.83 -6.77
C ILE A 141 -24.13 -12.80 -5.70
N SER A 142 -25.24 -13.45 -5.94
CA SER A 142 -25.83 -14.46 -5.07
C SER A 142 -26.00 -15.79 -5.78
N GLY A 143 -26.14 -16.88 -4.98
CA GLY A 143 -26.30 -18.24 -5.49
C GLY A 143 -24.99 -18.90 -5.92
N LYS A 144 -25.06 -20.19 -6.28
CA LYS A 144 -23.92 -21.01 -6.73
C LYS A 144 -24.25 -21.73 -8.04
N GLY A 145 -23.23 -21.92 -8.89
CA GLY A 145 -23.38 -22.65 -10.16
C GLY A 145 -24.43 -22.02 -11.09
N SER A 146 -25.34 -22.86 -11.62
CA SER A 146 -26.39 -22.43 -12.54
C SER A 146 -27.49 -21.55 -11.91
N LYS A 147 -27.53 -21.46 -10.58
CA LYS A 147 -28.47 -20.59 -9.81
C LYS A 147 -27.83 -19.25 -9.45
N LYS A 148 -26.69 -18.90 -10.05
CA LYS A 148 -26.02 -17.62 -9.84
C LYS A 148 -26.90 -16.49 -10.38
N SER A 149 -27.20 -15.48 -9.55
CA SER A 149 -27.88 -14.26 -9.97
C SER A 149 -27.02 -13.04 -9.66
N VAL A 150 -27.14 -12.01 -10.48
CA VAL A 150 -26.44 -10.73 -10.34
C VAL A 150 -27.48 -9.65 -10.30
N SER A 151 -27.44 -8.80 -9.28
CA SER A 151 -28.34 -7.65 -9.13
C SER A 151 -27.53 -6.38 -8.87
N ASN A 152 -28.04 -5.24 -9.30
CA ASN A 152 -27.41 -3.96 -8.95
C ASN A 152 -27.49 -3.76 -7.44
N ALA A 153 -26.44 -3.24 -6.86
CA ALA A 153 -26.39 -2.88 -5.45
C ALA A 153 -27.00 -1.50 -5.23
N ASP A 154 -27.62 -1.32 -4.08
CA ASP A 154 -27.96 -0.01 -3.53
C ASP A 154 -26.73 0.53 -2.80
N TYR A 155 -26.14 1.62 -3.31
CA TYR A 155 -24.91 2.18 -2.75
C TYR A 155 -24.86 3.71 -2.79
N GLU A 156 -24.09 4.26 -1.86
CA GLU A 156 -23.85 5.70 -1.74
C GLU A 156 -22.35 5.96 -1.58
N VAL A 157 -21.84 7.05 -2.20
CA VAL A 157 -20.42 7.44 -2.11
C VAL A 157 -20.29 8.69 -1.24
N TYR A 158 -19.45 8.59 -0.19
CA TYR A 158 -19.16 9.65 0.77
C TYR A 158 -17.66 10.01 0.69
N GLY A 159 -17.28 10.83 -0.27
CA GLY A 159 -15.87 11.17 -0.51
C GLY A 159 -15.04 9.92 -0.84
N THR A 160 -14.11 9.57 0.01
CA THR A 160 -13.23 8.39 -0.15
C THR A 160 -13.82 7.08 0.40
N ARG A 161 -15.13 6.98 0.56
CA ARG A 161 -15.81 5.77 1.08
C ARG A 161 -17.06 5.49 0.28
N MET A 162 -17.43 4.22 0.21
CA MET A 162 -18.68 3.75 -0.37
C MET A 162 -19.41 2.89 0.66
N LYS A 163 -20.68 3.16 0.88
CA LYS A 163 -21.60 2.31 1.65
C LYS A 163 -22.44 1.50 0.68
N ILE A 164 -22.53 0.20 0.89
CA ILE A 164 -23.43 -0.70 0.13
C ILE A 164 -24.47 -1.23 1.09
N ASN A 165 -25.73 -0.90 0.85
CA ASN A 165 -26.85 -1.44 1.60
C ASN A 165 -27.18 -2.84 1.10
N LEU A 166 -27.34 -3.80 2.02
CA LEU A 166 -27.61 -5.18 1.65
C LEU A 166 -29.11 -5.44 1.59
N PRO A 167 -29.63 -6.08 0.53
CA PRO A 167 -31.04 -6.42 0.45
C PRO A 167 -31.45 -7.52 1.44
N LYS A 168 -30.46 -8.23 1.97
CA LYS A 168 -30.57 -9.23 3.02
C LYS A 168 -29.36 -9.15 3.91
N THR A 169 -29.56 -9.14 5.21
CA THR A 169 -28.53 -9.17 6.24
C THR A 169 -27.52 -10.27 6.00
N LEU A 170 -26.25 -9.93 6.02
CA LEU A 170 -25.14 -10.87 5.96
C LEU A 170 -24.97 -11.52 7.34
N ARG A 171 -25.13 -12.84 7.38
CA ARG A 171 -25.07 -13.61 8.63
C ARG A 171 -23.73 -13.45 9.35
N ALA A 172 -23.79 -13.48 10.68
CA ALA A 172 -22.64 -13.66 11.56
C ALA A 172 -21.92 -15.01 11.33
N ASN A 173 -20.71 -15.13 11.85
CA ASN A 173 -19.97 -16.39 11.99
C ASN A 173 -19.83 -17.18 10.65
N GLY A 174 -19.26 -16.53 9.64
CA GLY A 174 -18.93 -17.13 8.35
C GLY A 174 -19.96 -16.87 7.24
N GLY A 175 -20.80 -15.83 7.38
CA GLY A 175 -21.62 -15.34 6.27
C GLY A 175 -20.76 -14.83 5.11
N GLU A 176 -21.08 -15.20 3.88
CA GLU A 176 -20.32 -14.82 2.68
C GLU A 176 -21.20 -14.01 1.72
N ILE A 177 -20.61 -12.97 1.11
CA ILE A 177 -21.20 -12.19 0.04
C ILE A 177 -20.16 -11.87 -1.04
N LYS A 178 -20.60 -11.77 -2.31
CA LYS A 178 -19.77 -11.37 -3.42
C LYS A 178 -20.24 -10.07 -4.01
N ILE A 179 -19.30 -9.14 -4.13
CA ILE A 179 -19.52 -7.80 -4.68
C ILE A 179 -18.71 -7.70 -5.96
N LYS A 180 -19.33 -7.30 -7.07
CA LYS A 180 -18.65 -7.00 -8.31
C LYS A 180 -18.65 -5.49 -8.54
N ILE A 181 -17.50 -4.91 -8.84
CA ILE A 181 -17.33 -3.47 -9.11
C ILE A 181 -16.58 -3.30 -10.43
N ASP A 182 -17.11 -2.46 -11.31
CA ASP A 182 -16.45 -2.02 -12.52
C ASP A 182 -16.03 -0.56 -12.33
N PHE A 183 -14.74 -0.27 -12.52
CA PHE A 183 -14.15 1.03 -12.22
C PHE A 183 -13.11 1.47 -13.23
N SER A 184 -12.79 2.77 -13.25
CA SER A 184 -11.64 3.33 -13.93
C SER A 184 -11.15 4.60 -13.25
N PHE A 185 -9.89 4.98 -13.48
CA PHE A 185 -9.32 6.23 -13.02
C PHE A 185 -8.13 6.63 -13.90
N LEU A 186 -7.74 7.91 -13.84
CA LEU A 186 -6.59 8.44 -14.52
C LEU A 186 -5.35 8.26 -13.64
N SER A 187 -4.29 7.66 -14.17
CA SER A 187 -2.98 7.62 -13.51
C SER A 187 -2.33 9.01 -13.58
N PRO A 188 -1.96 9.62 -12.45
CA PRO A 188 -1.47 11.00 -12.46
C PRO A 188 0.02 11.10 -12.81
N TYR A 189 0.39 12.20 -13.45
CA TYR A 189 1.80 12.63 -13.55
C TYR A 189 2.28 13.32 -12.26
N TYR A 190 1.36 13.96 -11.53
CA TYR A 190 1.65 14.78 -10.35
C TYR A 190 0.55 14.64 -9.32
N GLY A 191 0.85 15.03 -8.08
CA GLY A 191 -0.15 15.27 -7.05
C GLY A 191 -0.68 14.04 -6.33
N SER A 192 -0.08 12.89 -6.58
CA SER A 192 -0.32 11.68 -5.79
C SER A 192 0.99 11.23 -5.16
N ASP A 193 1.05 11.17 -3.85
CA ASP A 193 2.24 10.69 -3.12
C ASP A 193 2.35 9.17 -3.09
N ARG A 194 1.36 8.44 -3.62
CA ARG A 194 1.23 6.97 -3.56
C ARG A 194 1.39 6.27 -4.89
N MET A 195 1.20 6.99 -5.97
CA MET A 195 1.29 6.45 -7.33
C MET A 195 1.65 7.55 -8.31
N GLY A 196 1.96 7.18 -9.54
CA GLY A 196 2.18 8.18 -10.58
C GLY A 196 2.91 7.67 -11.79
N ILE A 197 3.06 8.57 -12.76
CA ILE A 197 3.81 8.36 -13.98
C ILE A 197 5.11 9.15 -13.89
N VAL A 198 6.21 8.52 -14.29
CA VAL A 198 7.46 9.24 -14.58
C VAL A 198 7.86 9.00 -16.04
N GLU A 199 8.18 10.07 -16.73
CA GLU A 199 8.74 9.99 -18.07
C GLU A 199 10.23 9.72 -17.99
N THR A 200 10.71 8.73 -18.76
CA THR A 200 12.11 8.35 -18.85
C THR A 200 12.55 8.37 -20.32
N LYS A 201 13.85 8.24 -20.56
CA LYS A 201 14.43 8.20 -21.90
C LYS A 201 13.83 7.10 -22.79
N ASN A 202 13.41 5.98 -22.20
CA ASN A 202 12.97 4.79 -22.93
C ASN A 202 11.48 4.47 -22.73
N GLY A 203 10.70 5.40 -22.22
CA GLY A 203 9.25 5.27 -22.01
C GLY A 203 8.80 5.66 -20.62
N LYS A 204 7.49 5.55 -20.40
CA LYS A 204 6.86 5.88 -19.12
C LYS A 204 7.00 4.74 -18.13
N ILE A 205 7.23 5.07 -16.86
CA ILE A 205 7.03 4.14 -15.74
C ILE A 205 5.71 4.49 -15.06
N TYR A 206 4.84 3.52 -14.96
CA TYR A 206 3.59 3.58 -14.22
C TYR A 206 3.78 2.87 -12.88
N SER A 207 3.70 3.60 -11.79
CA SER A 207 3.67 3.05 -10.42
C SER A 207 2.24 3.15 -9.91
N ILE A 208 1.60 2.02 -9.68
CA ILE A 208 0.16 1.93 -9.46
C ILE A 208 -0.13 1.33 -8.10
N ALA A 209 -0.77 2.13 -7.26
CA ALA A 209 -1.19 1.81 -5.90
C ALA A 209 -2.58 2.38 -5.62
N GLN A 210 -3.26 1.91 -4.57
CA GLN A 210 -4.62 2.35 -4.22
C GLN A 210 -5.59 2.28 -5.41
N PHE A 211 -5.41 1.29 -6.27
CA PHE A 211 -5.95 1.27 -7.63
C PHE A 211 -7.31 0.59 -7.76
N HIS A 212 -7.85 0.03 -6.69
CA HIS A 212 -9.13 -0.65 -6.66
C HIS A 212 -9.92 -0.31 -5.39
N PRO A 213 -11.27 -0.41 -5.38
CA PRO A 213 -12.07 -0.32 -4.16
C PRO A 213 -11.70 -1.41 -3.16
N ARG A 214 -11.56 -1.07 -1.86
CA ARG A 214 -11.06 -1.98 -0.83
C ARG A 214 -12.03 -2.06 0.34
N MET A 215 -12.22 -3.26 0.93
CA MET A 215 -13.08 -3.41 2.09
C MET A 215 -12.53 -2.65 3.30
N CYS A 216 -13.37 -1.88 3.96
CA CYS A 216 -13.06 -1.35 5.28
C CYS A 216 -13.00 -2.48 6.31
N VAL A 217 -12.14 -2.34 7.32
CA VAL A 217 -12.12 -3.27 8.46
C VAL A 217 -13.38 -3.10 9.31
N TYR A 218 -13.97 -4.22 9.68
CA TYR A 218 -14.95 -4.33 10.74
C TYR A 218 -14.31 -5.07 11.90
N ASP A 219 -14.02 -4.39 13.01
CA ASP A 219 -13.32 -4.94 14.17
C ASP A 219 -14.16 -4.93 15.45
N ASP A 220 -13.64 -5.60 16.49
CA ASP A 220 -14.27 -5.75 17.79
C ASP A 220 -14.21 -4.49 18.67
N LEU A 221 -13.43 -3.48 18.26
CA LEU A 221 -13.25 -2.24 19.04
C LEU A 221 -14.14 -1.10 18.55
N ASN A 222 -14.21 -0.92 17.24
CA ASN A 222 -14.86 0.23 16.61
C ASN A 222 -16.03 -0.18 15.69
N GLY A 223 -16.25 -1.48 15.45
CA GLY A 223 -17.09 -1.91 14.36
C GLY A 223 -16.50 -1.51 13.01
N TRP A 224 -17.24 -0.84 12.13
CA TRP A 224 -16.74 -0.35 10.86
C TRP A 224 -15.75 0.81 11.03
N ASN A 225 -14.54 0.63 10.53
CA ASN A 225 -13.49 1.67 10.48
C ASN A 225 -13.64 2.49 9.19
N THR A 226 -14.31 3.63 9.29
CA THR A 226 -14.72 4.45 8.14
C THR A 226 -14.16 5.87 8.15
N LEU A 227 -13.04 6.11 8.80
CA LEU A 227 -12.36 7.40 8.70
C LEU A 227 -11.97 7.67 7.23
N PRO A 228 -12.24 8.88 6.72
CA PRO A 228 -11.92 9.20 5.34
C PRO A 228 -10.41 9.15 5.12
N TYR A 229 -10.00 8.67 3.94
CA TYR A 229 -8.62 8.82 3.50
C TYR A 229 -8.38 10.28 3.07
N ILE A 230 -7.35 10.89 3.63
CA ILE A 230 -6.96 12.29 3.36
C ILE A 230 -5.48 12.43 3.01
N GLY A 231 -4.84 11.34 2.58
CA GLY A 231 -3.46 11.29 2.12
C GLY A 231 -2.50 10.48 2.97
N GLN A 232 -2.93 9.97 4.12
CA GLN A 232 -2.13 9.12 5.01
C GLN A 232 -2.98 8.05 5.69
N GLY A 233 -2.35 6.95 6.13
CA GLY A 233 -3.02 5.89 6.88
C GLY A 233 -3.89 4.98 6.03
N GLU A 234 -3.36 4.43 4.93
CA GLU A 234 -4.11 3.67 3.93
C GLU A 234 -4.24 2.19 4.21
N PHE A 235 -3.41 1.60 5.07
CA PHE A 235 -3.22 0.15 5.15
C PHE A 235 -4.05 -0.58 6.20
N TYR A 236 -4.93 0.07 6.93
CA TYR A 236 -5.87 -0.64 7.80
C TYR A 236 -7.02 -1.24 6.98
N LEU A 237 -6.79 -2.44 6.46
CA LEU A 237 -7.64 -3.18 5.55
C LEU A 237 -7.80 -4.63 6.02
N GLU A 238 -8.87 -5.30 5.59
CA GLU A 238 -9.07 -6.72 5.84
C GLU A 238 -8.00 -7.55 5.08
N TYR A 239 -7.52 -8.63 5.71
CA TYR A 239 -6.68 -9.60 5.03
C TYR A 239 -7.49 -10.51 4.11
N GLY A 240 -6.85 -10.96 3.06
CA GLY A 240 -7.41 -11.92 2.12
C GLY A 240 -6.42 -12.36 1.07
N ASP A 241 -6.92 -13.11 0.09
CA ASP A 241 -6.15 -13.60 -1.04
C ASP A 241 -6.44 -12.74 -2.27
N PHE A 242 -5.40 -12.34 -2.96
CA PHE A 242 -5.49 -11.55 -4.18
C PHE A 242 -5.09 -12.38 -5.40
N ASN A 243 -5.97 -12.41 -6.40
CA ASN A 243 -5.68 -12.89 -7.74
C ASN A 243 -5.89 -11.73 -8.69
N ILE A 244 -4.83 -11.32 -9.39
CA ILE A 244 -4.89 -10.18 -10.29
C ILE A 244 -4.38 -10.52 -11.68
N ASN A 245 -5.11 -10.07 -12.69
CA ASN A 245 -4.74 -10.13 -14.10
C ASN A 245 -4.49 -8.70 -14.58
N ILE A 246 -3.27 -8.39 -14.98
CA ILE A 246 -2.85 -7.06 -15.44
C ILE A 246 -2.56 -7.13 -16.93
N THR A 247 -3.37 -6.46 -17.75
CA THR A 247 -3.15 -6.37 -19.19
C THR A 247 -2.45 -5.05 -19.53
N ALA A 248 -1.24 -5.15 -20.07
CA ALA A 248 -0.39 -4.02 -20.45
C ALA A 248 0.14 -4.20 -21.90
N PRO A 249 0.73 -3.17 -22.53
CA PRO A 249 1.43 -3.31 -23.79
C PRO A 249 2.47 -4.42 -23.75
N SER A 250 2.70 -5.12 -24.89
CA SER A 250 3.59 -6.29 -24.93
C SER A 250 5.06 -5.95 -24.74
N ASP A 251 5.46 -4.73 -25.03
CA ASP A 251 6.80 -4.20 -24.79
C ASP A 251 7.08 -3.83 -23.31
N HIS A 252 6.03 -3.77 -22.48
CA HIS A 252 6.17 -3.53 -21.07
C HIS A 252 6.59 -4.80 -20.30
N ILE A 253 7.35 -4.60 -19.21
CA ILE A 253 7.43 -5.54 -18.09
C ILE A 253 6.49 -5.04 -17.00
N VAL A 254 5.74 -5.96 -16.43
CA VAL A 254 4.88 -5.71 -15.26
C VAL A 254 5.44 -6.44 -14.07
N LEU A 255 5.52 -5.75 -12.94
CA LEU A 255 5.87 -6.32 -11.63
C LEU A 255 4.75 -5.98 -10.65
N CYS A 256 4.33 -6.96 -9.86
CA CYS A 256 3.22 -6.83 -8.91
C CYS A 256 3.53 -7.58 -7.62
N SER A 257 2.92 -7.17 -6.53
CA SER A 257 2.91 -7.92 -5.27
C SER A 257 2.55 -9.39 -5.51
N GLY A 258 3.30 -10.30 -4.89
CA GLY A 258 3.06 -11.73 -4.96
C GLY A 258 3.80 -12.47 -6.08
N GLU A 259 3.30 -13.63 -6.46
CA GLU A 259 3.92 -14.56 -7.40
C GLU A 259 3.32 -14.44 -8.80
N LEU A 260 4.19 -14.40 -9.83
CA LEU A 260 3.79 -14.46 -11.23
C LEU A 260 3.44 -15.90 -11.63
N LEU A 261 2.21 -16.13 -12.07
CA LEU A 261 1.67 -17.46 -12.40
C LEU A 261 1.90 -17.91 -13.85
N ASN A 262 2.22 -16.98 -14.76
CA ASN A 262 2.37 -17.27 -16.18
C ASN A 262 3.68 -16.76 -16.79
N PRO A 263 4.84 -17.06 -16.23
CA PRO A 263 6.12 -16.55 -16.69
C PRO A 263 6.44 -16.95 -18.15
N LEU A 264 6.03 -18.12 -18.59
CA LEU A 264 6.20 -18.61 -19.98
C LEU A 264 5.46 -17.78 -21.04
N GLU A 265 4.44 -17.01 -20.65
CA GLU A 265 3.68 -16.14 -21.55
C GLU A 265 4.22 -14.70 -21.57
N THR A 266 5.05 -14.34 -20.60
CA THR A 266 5.43 -12.95 -20.28
C THR A 266 6.91 -12.65 -20.47
N TYR A 267 7.76 -13.67 -20.41
CA TYR A 267 9.21 -13.56 -20.56
C TYR A 267 9.71 -14.40 -21.75
N THR A 268 10.87 -14.02 -22.29
CA THR A 268 11.61 -14.82 -23.25
C THR A 268 12.31 -16.01 -22.57
N LEU A 269 12.73 -17.01 -23.34
CA LEU A 269 13.45 -18.16 -22.77
C LEU A 269 14.76 -17.74 -22.07
N ASP A 270 15.48 -16.76 -22.61
CA ASP A 270 16.72 -16.26 -22.00
C ASP A 270 16.44 -15.59 -20.68
N GLN A 271 15.38 -14.78 -20.58
CA GLN A 271 14.94 -14.18 -19.33
C GLN A 271 14.50 -15.23 -18.31
N LEU A 272 13.79 -16.28 -18.73
CA LEU A 272 13.40 -17.39 -17.87
C LEU A 272 14.61 -18.15 -17.31
N ASN A 273 15.65 -18.38 -18.12
CA ASN A 273 16.90 -18.97 -17.67
C ASN A 273 17.62 -18.09 -16.63
N ARG A 274 17.61 -16.76 -16.82
CA ARG A 274 18.17 -15.81 -15.85
C ARG A 274 17.36 -15.77 -14.56
N TRP A 275 16.02 -15.88 -14.61
CA TRP A 275 15.19 -16.04 -13.41
C TRP A 275 15.57 -17.29 -12.61
N ALA A 276 15.76 -18.44 -13.28
CA ALA A 276 16.21 -19.66 -12.61
C ALA A 276 17.62 -19.51 -12.01
N GLN A 277 18.52 -18.76 -12.66
CA GLN A 277 19.83 -18.42 -12.10
C GLN A 277 19.70 -17.53 -10.84
N ALA A 278 18.83 -16.51 -10.89
CA ALA A 278 18.58 -15.62 -9.74
C ALA A 278 18.04 -16.37 -8.53
N ASP A 279 17.16 -17.36 -8.74
CA ASP A 279 16.61 -18.21 -7.67
C ASP A 279 17.68 -19.05 -6.96
N ALA A 280 18.80 -19.31 -7.63
CA ALA A 280 19.92 -20.06 -7.09
C ALA A 280 21.09 -19.17 -6.64
N SER A 281 21.04 -17.86 -6.89
CA SER A 281 22.16 -16.94 -6.68
C SER A 281 21.96 -16.03 -5.48
N ASP A 282 22.97 -15.95 -4.62
CA ASP A 282 23.04 -14.95 -3.55
C ASP A 282 23.50 -13.58 -4.04
N SER A 283 24.04 -13.51 -5.25
CA SER A 283 24.43 -12.26 -5.94
C SER A 283 23.39 -11.88 -6.98
N THR A 284 23.29 -10.58 -7.24
CA THR A 284 22.38 -10.03 -8.24
C THR A 284 22.63 -10.61 -9.63
N VAL A 285 21.55 -11.05 -10.29
CA VAL A 285 21.51 -11.55 -11.67
C VAL A 285 20.64 -10.61 -12.49
N MET A 286 21.15 -10.12 -13.61
CA MET A 286 20.39 -9.30 -14.56
C MET A 286 19.36 -10.15 -15.28
N ILE A 287 18.08 -9.80 -15.17
CA ILE A 287 16.95 -10.45 -15.87
C ILE A 287 16.70 -9.80 -17.22
N ARG A 288 16.65 -8.46 -17.25
CA ARG A 288 16.60 -7.64 -18.47
C ARG A 288 17.70 -6.59 -18.39
N THR A 289 18.63 -6.63 -19.35
CA THR A 289 19.80 -5.75 -19.33
C THR A 289 19.50 -4.38 -19.94
N PRO A 290 20.38 -3.37 -19.75
CA PRO A 290 20.25 -2.06 -20.40
C PRO A 290 20.18 -2.14 -21.93
N GLU A 291 20.92 -3.06 -22.54
CA GLU A 291 20.98 -3.26 -24.00
C GLU A 291 19.67 -3.81 -24.56
N GLU A 292 18.95 -4.60 -23.75
CA GLU A 292 17.69 -5.23 -24.13
C GLU A 292 16.49 -4.27 -24.10
N ILE A 293 16.61 -3.06 -23.56
CA ILE A 293 15.47 -2.12 -23.40
C ILE A 293 14.87 -1.78 -24.77
N ASN A 294 15.71 -1.50 -25.77
CA ASN A 294 15.29 -1.12 -27.10
C ASN A 294 15.35 -2.30 -28.11
N ASP A 295 15.58 -3.51 -27.64
CA ASP A 295 15.59 -4.70 -28.45
C ASP A 295 14.21 -5.38 -28.45
N PRO A 296 13.47 -5.36 -29.58
CA PRO A 296 12.17 -6.02 -29.65
C PRO A 296 12.22 -7.51 -29.32
N SER A 297 13.35 -8.19 -29.62
CA SER A 297 13.53 -9.63 -29.32
C SER A 297 13.60 -9.93 -27.82
N SER A 298 13.81 -8.92 -26.99
CA SER A 298 13.74 -9.04 -25.51
C SER A 298 12.32 -9.20 -24.98
N ARG A 299 11.31 -9.18 -25.85
CA ARG A 299 9.88 -9.34 -25.50
C ARG A 299 9.24 -10.46 -26.31
N PRO A 300 8.21 -11.14 -25.76
CA PRO A 300 7.48 -12.16 -26.49
C PRO A 300 6.82 -11.60 -27.77
N ASP A 301 7.00 -12.31 -28.89
CA ASP A 301 6.52 -11.90 -30.20
C ASP A 301 5.00 -11.98 -30.41
N GLY A 302 4.50 -11.22 -31.39
CA GLY A 302 3.20 -11.44 -32.06
C GLY A 302 1.98 -10.88 -31.31
N LYS A 303 2.15 -10.20 -30.16
CA LYS A 303 1.03 -9.65 -29.37
C LYS A 303 1.15 -8.13 -29.24
N LYS A 304 0.02 -7.43 -29.26
CA LYS A 304 -0.03 -5.99 -28.91
C LYS A 304 -0.06 -5.77 -27.41
N THR A 305 -0.64 -6.69 -26.66
CA THR A 305 -0.75 -6.65 -25.18
C THR A 305 -0.51 -8.04 -24.63
N ILE A 306 0.01 -8.09 -23.39
CA ILE A 306 0.18 -9.32 -22.61
C ILE A 306 -0.58 -9.17 -21.30
N THR A 307 -1.20 -10.25 -20.83
CA THR A 307 -1.83 -10.32 -19.52
C THR A 307 -0.91 -11.05 -18.55
N TRP A 308 -0.51 -10.36 -17.51
CA TRP A 308 0.31 -10.84 -16.40
C TRP A 308 -0.61 -11.30 -15.27
N ARG A 309 -0.44 -12.53 -14.78
CA ARG A 309 -1.28 -13.11 -13.72
C ARG A 309 -0.48 -13.27 -12.46
N TYR A 310 -0.93 -12.60 -11.40
CA TYR A 310 -0.28 -12.65 -10.10
C TYR A 310 -1.22 -13.18 -9.04
N ARG A 311 -0.65 -13.81 -8.03
CA ARG A 311 -1.34 -14.26 -6.82
C ARG A 311 -0.54 -13.86 -5.59
N MET A 312 -1.25 -13.36 -4.58
CA MET A 312 -0.70 -13.13 -3.25
C MET A 312 -1.71 -13.56 -2.21
N GLU A 313 -1.27 -14.36 -1.25
CA GLU A 313 -2.13 -14.92 -0.21
C GLU A 313 -1.96 -14.18 1.11
N ASN A 314 -3.02 -14.12 1.88
CA ASN A 314 -3.05 -13.57 3.24
C ASN A 314 -2.36 -12.19 3.34
N THR A 315 -2.78 -11.27 2.50
CA THR A 315 -2.29 -9.90 2.48
C THR A 315 -3.44 -8.90 2.57
N ARG A 316 -3.15 -7.67 2.92
CA ARG A 316 -4.16 -6.62 3.07
C ARG A 316 -4.29 -5.71 1.85
N ASP A 317 -3.28 -5.67 1.00
CA ASP A 317 -3.27 -4.87 -0.23
C ASP A 317 -2.23 -5.42 -1.21
N ILE A 318 -2.24 -4.88 -2.43
CA ILE A 318 -1.25 -5.14 -3.49
C ILE A 318 -0.97 -3.86 -4.27
N ALA A 319 0.22 -3.77 -4.87
CA ALA A 319 0.60 -2.72 -5.81
C ALA A 319 1.34 -3.31 -7.00
N TRP A 320 1.42 -2.55 -8.10
CA TRP A 320 2.10 -2.99 -9.29
C TRP A 320 2.72 -1.82 -10.06
N ALA A 321 3.67 -2.15 -10.94
CA ALA A 321 4.24 -1.20 -11.87
C ALA A 321 4.36 -1.81 -13.27
N SER A 322 4.41 -0.93 -14.28
CA SER A 322 4.51 -1.32 -15.69
C SER A 322 5.36 -0.33 -16.47
N SER A 323 6.31 -0.83 -17.26
CA SER A 323 7.14 0.02 -18.11
C SER A 323 7.83 -0.76 -19.23
N SER A 324 8.01 -0.12 -20.37
CA SER A 324 8.93 -0.55 -21.43
C SER A 324 10.40 -0.24 -21.07
N ALA A 325 10.63 0.73 -20.17
CA ALA A 325 11.95 1.25 -19.81
C ALA A 325 12.65 0.45 -18.69
N PHE A 326 12.03 -0.57 -18.11
CA PHE A 326 12.62 -1.30 -17.00
C PHE A 326 13.85 -2.11 -17.38
N ILE A 327 14.96 -1.85 -16.73
CA ILE A 327 16.02 -2.80 -16.43
C ILE A 327 15.53 -3.58 -15.21
N VAL A 328 15.73 -4.89 -15.20
CA VAL A 328 15.28 -5.75 -14.10
C VAL A 328 16.41 -6.65 -13.66
N ASP A 329 16.65 -6.72 -12.37
CA ASP A 329 17.57 -7.66 -11.75
C ASP A 329 16.96 -8.32 -10.50
N ALA A 330 17.55 -9.46 -10.09
CA ALA A 330 17.02 -10.24 -8.99
C ALA A 330 18.12 -11.05 -8.28
N ALA A 331 17.83 -11.45 -7.04
CA ALA A 331 18.64 -12.36 -6.25
C ALA A 331 17.77 -13.17 -5.30
N ARG A 332 18.30 -14.31 -4.84
CA ARG A 332 17.65 -15.11 -3.80
C ARG A 332 17.75 -14.41 -2.45
N ILE A 333 16.65 -14.40 -1.70
CA ILE A 333 16.59 -14.08 -0.27
C ILE A 333 16.64 -15.41 0.49
N ASN A 334 17.53 -15.54 1.48
CA ASN A 334 17.62 -16.70 2.35
C ASN A 334 16.87 -16.45 3.64
N LEU A 335 15.84 -17.25 3.91
CA LEU A 335 15.02 -17.10 5.10
C LEU A 335 15.47 -18.05 6.22
N PRO A 336 15.23 -17.70 7.51
CA PRO A 336 15.68 -18.49 8.65
C PRO A 336 15.21 -19.95 8.66
N SER A 337 14.01 -20.22 8.13
CA SER A 337 13.47 -21.59 8.02
C SER A 337 14.13 -22.45 6.95
N GLY A 338 15.03 -21.88 6.14
CA GLY A 338 15.60 -22.52 4.95
C GLY A 338 14.75 -22.36 3.68
N LYS A 339 13.59 -21.72 3.77
CA LYS A 339 12.85 -21.26 2.58
C LYS A 339 13.60 -20.13 1.87
N SER A 340 13.18 -19.81 0.67
CA SER A 340 13.71 -18.67 -0.07
C SER A 340 12.57 -17.80 -0.60
N SER A 341 12.86 -16.51 -0.69
CA SER A 341 12.08 -15.53 -1.44
C SER A 341 12.97 -14.89 -2.51
N ARG A 342 12.43 -14.02 -3.32
CA ARG A 342 13.16 -13.36 -4.39
C ARG A 342 13.19 -11.84 -4.17
N ALA A 343 14.39 -11.25 -4.05
CA ALA A 343 14.58 -9.81 -4.17
C ALA A 343 14.59 -9.42 -5.64
N ILE A 344 13.88 -8.38 -6.00
CA ILE A 344 13.77 -7.89 -7.39
C ILE A 344 13.89 -6.36 -7.36
N SER A 345 14.62 -5.81 -8.33
CA SER A 345 14.61 -4.36 -8.58
C SER A 345 14.27 -4.07 -10.04
N ALA A 346 13.51 -3.00 -10.26
CA ALA A 346 13.18 -2.51 -11.58
C ALA A 346 13.39 -1.00 -11.67
N TYR A 347 14.16 -0.56 -12.65
CA TYR A 347 14.57 0.83 -12.75
C TYR A 347 14.92 1.23 -14.20
N PRO A 348 14.84 2.54 -14.54
CA PRO A 348 15.20 3.02 -15.87
C PRO A 348 16.72 3.22 -16.01
N ILE A 349 17.16 3.42 -17.25
CA ILE A 349 18.59 3.64 -17.58
C ILE A 349 19.18 4.86 -16.85
N GLU A 350 18.36 5.87 -16.53
CA GLU A 350 18.78 7.04 -15.76
C GLU A 350 19.15 6.71 -14.31
N SER A 351 18.68 5.58 -13.84
CA SER A 351 18.96 5.06 -12.49
C SER A 351 20.08 4.00 -12.48
N TYR A 352 20.56 3.59 -13.65
CA TYR A 352 21.62 2.60 -13.79
C TYR A 352 22.97 3.14 -13.28
N GLY A 353 23.80 2.29 -12.72
CA GLY A 353 25.17 2.62 -12.26
C GLY A 353 25.48 2.12 -10.86
N ASN A 354 26.77 1.88 -10.61
CA ASN A 354 27.28 1.22 -9.42
C ASN A 354 26.95 1.92 -8.08
N ASN A 355 26.84 3.24 -8.07
CA ASN A 355 26.42 3.97 -6.87
C ASN A 355 24.93 4.34 -6.95
N ALA A 356 24.15 3.53 -7.62
CA ALA A 356 22.74 3.78 -7.93
C ALA A 356 21.94 2.49 -7.79
N TRP A 357 20.95 2.29 -8.66
CA TRP A 357 19.97 1.23 -8.55
C TRP A 357 20.50 -0.19 -8.86
N GLU A 358 21.66 -0.34 -9.46
CA GLU A 358 22.32 -1.67 -9.60
C GLU A 358 22.56 -2.38 -8.25
N ARG A 359 22.55 -1.62 -7.13
CA ARG A 359 22.67 -2.17 -5.78
C ARG A 359 21.34 -2.34 -5.06
N SER A 360 20.23 -1.95 -5.68
CA SER A 360 18.91 -1.97 -5.04
C SER A 360 18.48 -3.39 -4.63
N THR A 361 18.70 -4.38 -5.47
CA THR A 361 18.40 -5.79 -5.13
C THR A 361 19.25 -6.31 -3.96
N GLU A 362 20.52 -5.92 -3.89
CA GLU A 362 21.39 -6.21 -2.74
C GLU A 362 20.81 -5.62 -1.46
N TYR A 363 20.35 -4.37 -1.50
CA TYR A 363 19.76 -3.69 -0.35
C TYR A 363 18.44 -4.32 0.08
N THR A 364 17.56 -4.60 -0.88
CA THR A 364 16.27 -5.30 -0.64
C THR A 364 16.48 -6.66 0.02
N LYS A 365 17.42 -7.47 -0.52
CA LYS A 365 17.79 -8.77 0.05
C LYS A 365 18.27 -8.62 1.50
N ALA A 366 19.24 -7.71 1.72
CA ALA A 366 19.84 -7.51 3.04
C ALA A 366 18.81 -7.07 4.09
N SER A 367 17.91 -6.14 3.74
CA SER A 367 16.85 -5.66 4.65
C SER A 367 15.89 -6.78 5.01
N VAL A 368 15.40 -7.55 4.02
CA VAL A 368 14.45 -8.63 4.26
C VAL A 368 15.07 -9.78 5.07
N GLU A 369 16.31 -10.16 4.80
CA GLU A 369 17.03 -11.18 5.58
C GLU A 369 17.23 -10.70 7.03
N HIS A 370 17.69 -9.45 7.23
CA HIS A 370 17.92 -8.87 8.55
C HIS A 370 16.63 -8.84 9.40
N TYR A 371 15.54 -8.32 8.85
CA TYR A 371 14.29 -8.22 9.59
C TYR A 371 13.63 -9.58 9.82
N SER A 372 13.83 -10.56 8.90
CA SER A 372 13.36 -11.93 9.08
C SER A 372 14.04 -12.63 10.26
N GLU A 373 15.32 -12.39 10.47
CA GLU A 373 16.07 -12.91 11.64
C GLU A 373 15.68 -12.20 12.93
N ARG A 374 15.41 -10.89 12.87
CA ARG A 374 15.22 -10.06 14.05
C ARG A 374 13.80 -10.10 14.61
N TRP A 375 12.78 -10.17 13.77
CA TRP A 375 11.39 -10.03 14.18
C TRP A 375 10.55 -11.26 13.84
N TYR A 376 10.26 -11.45 12.57
CA TYR A 376 9.43 -12.53 12.07
C TYR A 376 9.84 -12.87 10.64
N GLU A 377 9.87 -14.16 10.28
CA GLU A 377 10.25 -14.59 8.95
C GLU A 377 9.31 -13.97 7.89
N TYR A 378 9.91 -13.39 6.86
CA TYR A 378 9.21 -12.78 5.73
C TYR A 378 8.25 -13.78 5.06
N PRO A 379 6.93 -13.49 4.99
CA PRO A 379 5.95 -14.49 4.57
C PRO A 379 5.73 -14.55 3.06
N TYR A 380 6.21 -13.56 2.30
CA TYR A 380 5.90 -13.42 0.89
C TYR A 380 6.97 -14.03 -0.01
N SER A 381 6.57 -14.46 -1.24
CA SER A 381 7.48 -15.09 -2.22
C SER A 381 8.44 -14.11 -2.91
N THR A 382 8.13 -12.81 -2.88
CA THR A 382 8.92 -11.77 -3.54
C THR A 382 9.04 -10.52 -2.66
N ALA A 383 10.11 -9.76 -2.87
CA ALA A 383 10.32 -8.42 -2.33
C ALA A 383 10.83 -7.53 -3.49
N ILE A 384 10.02 -6.58 -3.93
CA ILE A 384 10.22 -5.86 -5.18
C ILE A 384 10.41 -4.37 -4.91
N ASN A 385 11.56 -3.82 -5.29
CA ASN A 385 11.85 -2.40 -5.23
C ASN A 385 11.76 -1.76 -6.62
N ILE A 386 10.90 -0.77 -6.78
CA ILE A 386 10.60 -0.14 -8.06
C ILE A 386 11.00 1.32 -8.06
N ALA A 387 11.83 1.70 -9.02
CA ALA A 387 12.19 3.08 -9.29
C ALA A 387 10.96 3.85 -9.82
N SER A 388 10.54 4.87 -9.10
CA SER A 388 9.28 5.59 -9.29
C SER A 388 9.47 7.09 -9.22
N SER A 389 8.42 7.85 -9.56
CA SER A 389 8.30 9.26 -9.21
C SER A 389 8.03 9.47 -7.72
N VAL A 390 7.53 8.46 -7.02
CA VAL A 390 7.24 8.48 -5.59
C VAL A 390 8.55 8.47 -4.80
N ALA A 391 8.62 9.21 -3.71
CA ALA A 391 9.86 9.36 -2.94
C ALA A 391 10.16 8.19 -2.01
N GLY A 392 9.15 7.48 -1.61
CA GLY A 392 9.12 6.29 -0.76
C GLY A 392 7.66 5.97 -0.46
N ILE A 393 7.26 4.72 -0.66
CA ILE A 393 5.97 4.17 -0.23
C ILE A 393 6.03 2.65 -0.22
N GLU A 394 5.53 2.12 0.84
CA GLU A 394 5.44 0.69 1.11
C GLU A 394 4.12 0.09 0.60
N TYR A 395 4.20 -1.11 0.06
CA TYR A 395 3.09 -2.03 -0.17
C TYR A 395 3.53 -3.45 0.17
N PRO A 396 2.60 -4.35 0.49
CA PRO A 396 2.99 -5.74 0.72
C PRO A 396 3.80 -6.29 -0.44
N ALA A 397 5.05 -6.66 -0.19
CA ALA A 397 6.03 -7.18 -1.14
C ALA A 397 6.48 -6.23 -2.26
N VAL A 398 6.01 -4.98 -2.31
CA VAL A 398 6.42 -3.98 -3.31
C VAL A 398 6.67 -2.63 -2.63
N SER A 399 7.82 -2.02 -2.92
CA SER A 399 8.11 -0.65 -2.49
C SER A 399 8.38 0.22 -3.71
N PHE A 400 7.90 1.46 -3.69
CA PHE A 400 8.23 2.47 -4.68
C PHE A 400 9.21 3.48 -4.10
N CYS A 401 10.41 3.53 -4.64
CA CYS A 401 11.44 4.48 -4.22
C CYS A 401 11.78 5.43 -5.36
N SER A 402 12.26 6.64 -5.02
CA SER A 402 12.60 7.61 -6.05
C SER A 402 13.67 7.08 -7.01
N TYR A 403 13.38 7.13 -8.31
CA TYR A 403 14.34 6.79 -9.36
C TYR A 403 15.61 7.66 -9.33
N LYS A 404 15.57 8.80 -8.63
CA LYS A 404 16.71 9.72 -8.42
C LYS A 404 17.57 9.35 -7.22
N SER A 405 17.14 8.43 -6.36
CA SER A 405 17.89 8.04 -5.16
C SER A 405 19.20 7.34 -5.51
N ARG A 406 20.27 7.63 -4.77
CA ARG A 406 21.63 7.12 -4.99
C ARG A 406 22.32 6.82 -3.66
N GLY A 407 23.29 5.90 -3.68
CA GLY A 407 24.18 5.61 -2.56
C GLY A 407 23.45 5.36 -1.24
N GLY A 408 23.92 5.96 -0.14
CA GLY A 408 23.33 5.80 1.19
C GLY A 408 21.86 6.25 1.29
N ARG A 409 21.42 7.19 0.46
CA ARG A 409 20.00 7.60 0.43
C ARG A 409 19.11 6.49 -0.18
N LEU A 410 19.60 5.82 -1.25
CA LEU A 410 18.88 4.68 -1.82
C LEU A 410 18.81 3.53 -0.82
N TRP A 411 19.95 3.23 -0.17
CA TRP A 411 20.01 2.20 0.87
C TRP A 411 19.01 2.48 1.99
N GLY A 412 19.05 3.70 2.58
CA GLY A 412 18.20 4.05 3.71
C GLY A 412 16.71 4.03 3.39
N VAL A 413 16.29 4.54 2.21
CA VAL A 413 14.87 4.47 1.82
C VAL A 413 14.46 3.03 1.51
N THR A 414 15.32 2.20 0.90
CA THR A 414 15.00 0.79 0.65
C THR A 414 14.81 0.03 1.96
N ASP A 415 15.71 0.22 2.92
CA ASP A 415 15.63 -0.42 4.23
C ASP A 415 14.35 -0.01 4.98
N HIS A 416 14.04 1.27 5.00
CA HIS A 416 12.82 1.83 5.60
C HIS A 416 11.55 1.22 4.98
N GLU A 417 11.40 1.30 3.65
CA GLU A 417 10.20 0.81 2.95
C GLU A 417 10.00 -0.71 3.11
N PHE A 418 11.08 -1.50 3.20
CA PHE A 418 10.95 -2.92 3.49
C PHE A 418 10.70 -3.24 4.95
N GLY A 419 11.08 -2.37 5.89
CA GLY A 419 10.69 -2.46 7.30
C GLY A 419 9.17 -2.44 7.48
N HIS A 420 8.48 -1.65 6.69
CA HIS A 420 7.01 -1.58 6.68
C HIS A 420 6.30 -2.89 6.31
N ASN A 421 6.98 -3.86 5.71
CA ASN A 421 6.39 -5.21 5.53
C ASN A 421 6.07 -5.89 6.87
N TRP A 422 6.73 -5.50 7.97
CA TRP A 422 6.38 -5.93 9.32
C TRP A 422 5.39 -4.97 9.98
N PHE A 423 5.63 -3.67 9.88
CA PHE A 423 4.81 -2.60 10.45
C PHE A 423 4.47 -1.59 9.35
N PRO A 424 3.23 -1.54 8.81
CA PRO A 424 1.99 -2.11 9.35
C PRO A 424 1.56 -3.45 8.71
N MET A 425 2.27 -4.00 7.70
CA MET A 425 1.69 -5.03 6.81
C MET A 425 1.39 -6.34 7.54
N ILE A 426 2.38 -6.95 8.21
CA ILE A 426 2.20 -8.23 8.94
C ILE A 426 1.45 -8.01 10.25
N VAL A 427 1.77 -6.95 10.99
CA VAL A 427 1.17 -6.68 12.32
C VAL A 427 -0.28 -6.24 12.21
N GLY A 428 -0.67 -5.54 11.18
CA GLY A 428 -2.06 -5.17 10.94
C GLY A 428 -2.58 -4.06 11.84
N SER A 429 -1.75 -3.10 12.22
CA SER A 429 -2.13 -1.96 13.04
C SER A 429 -3.17 -1.06 12.36
N ASN A 430 -4.00 -0.39 13.18
CA ASN A 430 -4.89 0.66 12.70
C ASN A 430 -4.13 1.99 12.61
N GLU A 431 -3.41 2.18 11.52
CA GLU A 431 -2.56 3.34 11.31
C GLU A 431 -3.33 4.66 11.18
N ARG A 432 -4.61 4.65 10.77
CA ARG A 432 -5.45 5.86 10.75
C ARG A 432 -5.69 6.45 12.13
N LEU A 433 -5.70 5.62 13.15
CA LEU A 433 -5.81 6.05 14.54
C LEU A 433 -4.46 6.10 15.26
N TYR A 434 -3.53 5.23 14.86
CA TYR A 434 -2.27 4.99 15.57
C TYR A 434 -1.09 4.96 14.60
N GLY A 435 -0.91 6.02 13.81
CA GLY A 435 0.15 6.15 12.80
C GLY A 435 1.57 5.95 13.33
N TRP A 436 1.80 6.12 14.64
CA TRP A 436 3.08 5.82 15.25
C TRP A 436 3.45 4.32 15.25
N MET A 437 2.47 3.42 15.09
CA MET A 437 2.71 1.98 14.96
C MET A 437 3.18 1.60 13.54
N ASP A 438 3.23 2.55 12.66
CA ASP A 438 3.73 2.44 11.30
C ASP A 438 5.13 3.07 11.23
N GLU A 439 5.25 4.36 11.34
CA GLU A 439 6.47 5.15 11.15
C GLU A 439 7.37 5.21 12.41
N GLY A 440 6.90 4.74 13.56
CA GLY A 440 7.60 4.87 14.83
C GLY A 440 8.58 3.74 15.14
N PHE A 441 8.62 2.67 14.36
CA PHE A 441 9.54 1.54 14.49
C PHE A 441 10.61 1.58 13.42
#